data_2ade1d479f0dc52427eaaf272b8b6628
#
_entry.id   2ade1d479f0dc52427eaaf272b8b6628
#
_cell.length_a   1.000
_cell.length_b   1.000
_cell.length_c   1.000
_cell.angle_alpha   90.00
_cell.angle_beta   90.00
_cell.angle_gamma   90.00
#
_symmetry.space_group_name_H-M   'P 1'
#
loop_
_entity.id
_entity.type
_entity.pdbx_description
1 polymer ?
#
loop_
_entity_poly.entity_id
_entity_poly.type
_entity_poly.pdbx_seq_one_letter_code
_entity_poly.pdbx_strand_id
1 'polypeptide(L)'
;MTKLPQNFMWGGALAANQFEGGYDKGGKGLSVIDVMTSGAHGKARQITESIDPNHYYPNHEGIDFYHRYKEDIALFKEMGLKCLRTSIAWTRIFPNGDEGVPNEEGLAFYDRIFDELIAQGIEPVVTLSHFEMPLHLAKHYGGFRNREVVDYFVHFARVVFERYKDKVTYWMTFNEINNQMDTSNPIFLWTNSGVALTENDNPEEVLYQVADHELLASALAVRLGKEINPKFKIGTMISHVPIYPYSCHPKDMMEAQIANRLRFFFPDVQVRGYYPSYAKKMLARKGYDVGWQEGDDSILQQGTVDYIGFSYYMSTAVKHDVDTTVENNIVNGGLNHSVENPHIATSDWGWAIDPDGLRYTLNVLYDRYQLPLFIVENGFGAVDEVVDGHIHDDYRIEYLKAHITAAIEAVDQDGVDLIGYTPWGIIDIVSFTTGEMKKRYGLIYVDRDNDGHGTMERLKKDSFYWYQQVIASNGDKL
;
A
#
# COMPACT_ATOMS: atom_id res chain seq x y z
N MET A 1 25.22 -21.94 1.28
CA MET A 1 24.44 -21.30 2.35
C MET A 1 23.47 -20.37 1.66
N THR A 2 22.21 -20.37 2.05
CA THR A 2 21.22 -19.45 1.53
C THR A 2 21.66 -18.00 1.82
N LYS A 3 21.55 -17.11 0.86
CA LYS A 3 21.93 -15.70 0.97
C LYS A 3 20.97 -14.90 1.87
N LEU A 4 19.74 -15.38 2.01
CA LEU A 4 18.69 -14.79 2.85
C LEU A 4 18.60 -15.48 4.21
N PRO A 5 18.11 -14.80 5.27
CA PRO A 5 17.84 -15.39 6.58
C PRO A 5 16.90 -16.61 6.48
N GLN A 6 17.06 -17.59 7.35
CA GLN A 6 16.19 -18.79 7.34
C GLN A 6 14.72 -18.49 7.68
N ASN A 7 14.49 -17.44 8.47
CA ASN A 7 13.17 -16.94 8.84
C ASN A 7 12.65 -15.83 7.92
N PHE A 8 13.18 -15.72 6.69
CA PHE A 8 12.74 -14.76 5.73
C PHE A 8 11.26 -14.95 5.38
N MET A 9 10.49 -13.88 5.45
CA MET A 9 9.04 -13.90 5.25
C MET A 9 8.69 -13.81 3.76
N TRP A 10 8.72 -14.96 3.09
CA TRP A 10 8.18 -15.12 1.75
C TRP A 10 6.65 -15.13 1.82
N GLY A 11 5.99 -14.21 1.15
CA GLY A 11 4.54 -14.11 1.27
C GLY A 11 3.84 -13.62 0.03
N GLY A 12 2.65 -13.08 0.23
CA GLY A 12 1.85 -12.37 -0.76
C GLY A 12 1.15 -11.20 -0.12
N ALA A 13 0.72 -10.21 -0.92
CA ALA A 13 0.07 -9.01 -0.44
C ALA A 13 -1.28 -8.77 -1.13
N LEU A 14 -2.26 -8.33 -0.35
CA LEU A 14 -3.63 -8.01 -0.77
C LEU A 14 -4.14 -6.79 0.02
N ALA A 15 -5.20 -6.15 -0.48
CA ALA A 15 -5.92 -5.09 0.21
C ALA A 15 -7.41 -5.39 0.28
N ALA A 16 -8.00 -5.32 1.47
CA ALA A 16 -9.40 -5.71 1.74
C ALA A 16 -10.37 -5.17 0.69
N ASN A 17 -10.29 -3.89 0.35
CA ASN A 17 -11.18 -3.25 -0.61
C ASN A 17 -11.08 -3.82 -2.04
N GLN A 18 -9.96 -4.44 -2.43
CA GLN A 18 -9.73 -4.89 -3.79
C GLN A 18 -10.12 -6.36 -4.01
N PHE A 19 -10.19 -7.16 -2.93
CA PHE A 19 -10.39 -8.60 -3.08
C PHE A 19 -11.54 -9.17 -2.24
N GLU A 20 -11.87 -8.61 -1.08
CA GLU A 20 -12.85 -9.19 -0.17
C GLU A 20 -14.24 -9.31 -0.79
N GLY A 21 -14.76 -8.25 -1.38
CA GLY A 21 -16.17 -8.17 -1.76
C GLY A 21 -17.09 -8.10 -0.54
N GLY A 22 -18.35 -8.49 -0.72
CA GLY A 22 -19.31 -8.48 0.38
C GLY A 22 -19.48 -7.10 1.01
N TYR A 23 -19.55 -6.03 0.20
CA TYR A 23 -19.62 -4.64 0.65
C TYR A 23 -20.84 -4.35 1.52
N ASP A 24 -21.93 -5.12 1.38
CA ASP A 24 -23.20 -5.01 2.10
C ASP A 24 -23.43 -6.15 3.12
N LYS A 25 -22.41 -6.98 3.39
CA LYS A 25 -22.50 -8.16 4.26
C LYS A 25 -21.92 -7.88 5.64
N GLY A 26 -22.43 -8.63 6.63
CA GLY A 26 -21.89 -8.61 7.98
C GLY A 26 -21.98 -7.24 8.66
N GLY A 27 -22.95 -6.41 8.30
CA GLY A 27 -23.11 -5.07 8.87
C GLY A 27 -22.03 -4.06 8.44
N LYS A 28 -21.26 -4.34 7.37
CA LYS A 28 -20.27 -3.40 6.82
C LYS A 28 -20.95 -2.11 6.36
N GLY A 29 -20.37 -0.97 6.76
CA GLY A 29 -20.71 0.34 6.22
C GLY A 29 -20.01 0.65 4.90
N LEU A 30 -20.36 1.78 4.28
CA LEU A 30 -19.70 2.23 3.05
C LEU A 30 -18.38 2.92 3.37
N SER A 31 -17.36 2.59 2.59
CA SER A 31 -16.08 3.29 2.54
C SER A 31 -15.99 4.23 1.35
N VAL A 32 -14.96 5.06 1.33
CA VAL A 32 -14.67 5.98 0.21
C VAL A 32 -14.46 5.26 -1.11
N ILE A 33 -14.01 4.00 -1.09
CA ILE A 33 -13.83 3.15 -2.27
C ILE A 33 -15.16 2.61 -2.80
N ASP A 34 -16.14 2.40 -1.95
CA ASP A 34 -17.43 1.84 -2.35
C ASP A 34 -18.26 2.81 -3.24
N VAL A 35 -17.86 4.08 -3.32
CA VAL A 35 -18.43 5.08 -4.23
C VAL A 35 -17.51 5.43 -5.41
N MET A 36 -16.53 4.58 -5.70
CA MET A 36 -15.63 4.75 -6.85
C MET A 36 -16.01 3.76 -7.96
N THR A 37 -16.39 4.31 -9.11
CA THR A 37 -16.80 3.52 -10.28
C THR A 37 -15.65 2.72 -10.89
N SER A 38 -15.95 1.79 -11.78
CA SER A 38 -14.94 1.24 -12.70
C SER A 38 -14.38 2.33 -13.59
N GLY A 39 -13.11 2.18 -13.95
CA GLY A 39 -12.44 2.93 -15.00
C GLY A 39 -11.87 1.96 -16.04
N ALA A 40 -10.84 2.38 -16.74
CA ALA A 40 -10.07 1.56 -17.68
C ALA A 40 -8.71 2.20 -17.94
N HIS A 41 -7.82 1.52 -18.65
CA HIS A 41 -6.61 2.15 -19.18
C HIS A 41 -6.98 3.40 -20.01
N GLY A 42 -6.47 4.56 -19.61
CA GLY A 42 -6.82 5.85 -20.22
C GLY A 42 -8.19 6.44 -19.83
N LYS A 43 -8.96 5.79 -18.94
CA LYS A 43 -10.22 6.31 -18.40
C LYS A 43 -10.19 6.30 -16.88
N ALA A 44 -10.17 7.47 -16.26
CA ALA A 44 -10.15 7.61 -14.81
C ALA A 44 -11.43 7.05 -14.16
N ARG A 45 -11.29 6.50 -12.96
CA ARG A 45 -12.41 6.19 -12.06
C ARG A 45 -13.11 7.49 -11.65
N GLN A 46 -14.40 7.42 -11.39
CA GLN A 46 -15.18 8.55 -10.88
C GLN A 46 -15.54 8.32 -9.42
N ILE A 47 -15.45 9.37 -8.62
CA ILE A 47 -15.95 9.41 -7.25
C ILE A 47 -17.39 9.91 -7.34
N THR A 48 -18.36 9.09 -6.95
CA THR A 48 -19.78 9.46 -6.95
C THR A 48 -20.21 9.92 -5.57
N GLU A 49 -21.23 10.75 -5.50
CA GLU A 49 -21.76 11.22 -4.20
C GLU A 49 -22.38 10.07 -3.39
N SER A 50 -23.00 9.13 -4.08
CA SER A 50 -23.61 7.92 -3.51
C SER A 50 -23.54 6.80 -4.53
N ILE A 51 -23.89 5.57 -4.13
CA ILE A 51 -24.03 4.46 -5.07
C ILE A 51 -25.14 4.79 -6.08
N ASP A 52 -24.78 4.82 -7.37
CA ASP A 52 -25.70 5.03 -8.50
C ASP A 52 -25.85 3.72 -9.26
N PRO A 53 -27.09 3.19 -9.41
CA PRO A 53 -27.34 1.92 -10.11
C PRO A 53 -26.95 1.93 -11.60
N ASN A 54 -26.70 3.09 -12.19
CA ASN A 54 -26.20 3.21 -13.56
C ASN A 54 -24.70 3.05 -13.71
N HIS A 55 -23.98 2.91 -12.60
CA HIS A 55 -22.52 2.71 -12.58
C HIS A 55 -22.15 1.35 -12.03
N TYR A 56 -21.04 0.82 -12.50
CA TYR A 56 -20.45 -0.39 -11.96
C TYR A 56 -19.36 -0.05 -10.92
N TYR A 57 -19.41 -0.73 -9.78
CA TYR A 57 -18.51 -0.57 -8.65
C TYR A 57 -17.76 -1.88 -8.39
N PRO A 58 -16.60 -2.10 -9.01
CA PRO A 58 -15.95 -3.42 -9.02
C PRO A 58 -15.54 -3.91 -7.63
N ASN A 59 -15.27 -2.98 -6.70
CA ASN A 59 -14.87 -3.29 -5.34
C ASN A 59 -16.00 -3.89 -4.48
N HIS A 60 -17.30 -3.71 -4.87
CA HIS A 60 -18.44 -4.28 -4.15
C HIS A 60 -18.39 -5.81 -4.09
N GLU A 61 -17.91 -6.44 -5.14
CA GLU A 61 -17.79 -7.88 -5.24
C GLU A 61 -16.34 -8.36 -5.02
N GLY A 62 -15.35 -7.53 -5.37
CA GLY A 62 -13.95 -7.93 -5.34
C GLY A 62 -13.74 -9.22 -6.13
N ILE A 63 -13.17 -10.23 -5.48
CA ILE A 63 -13.08 -11.60 -6.00
C ILE A 63 -13.88 -12.59 -5.12
N ASP A 64 -14.82 -12.06 -4.34
CA ASP A 64 -15.66 -12.82 -3.41
C ASP A 64 -14.88 -13.61 -2.34
N PHE A 65 -13.75 -13.07 -1.89
CA PHE A 65 -12.96 -13.67 -0.80
C PHE A 65 -13.78 -13.77 0.50
N TYR A 66 -14.73 -12.86 0.72
CA TYR A 66 -15.60 -12.88 1.89
C TYR A 66 -16.26 -14.25 2.10
N HIS A 67 -16.66 -14.92 1.03
CA HIS A 67 -17.25 -16.26 1.08
C HIS A 67 -16.24 -17.38 0.81
N ARG A 68 -15.17 -17.10 0.04
CA ARG A 68 -14.24 -18.10 -0.51
C ARG A 68 -12.88 -18.14 0.18
N TYR A 69 -12.67 -17.41 1.28
CA TYR A 69 -11.37 -17.26 1.94
C TYR A 69 -10.65 -18.59 2.26
N LYS A 70 -11.39 -19.65 2.59
CA LYS A 70 -10.79 -20.98 2.87
C LYS A 70 -10.16 -21.60 1.63
N GLU A 71 -10.82 -21.47 0.48
CA GLU A 71 -10.31 -21.92 -0.81
C GLU A 71 -9.04 -21.18 -1.19
N ASP A 72 -9.08 -19.85 -1.08
CA ASP A 72 -7.95 -19.00 -1.44
C ASP A 72 -6.76 -19.21 -0.48
N ILE A 73 -6.99 -19.31 0.82
CA ILE A 73 -5.93 -19.60 1.81
C ILE A 73 -5.32 -20.99 1.60
N ALA A 74 -6.11 -21.99 1.17
CA ALA A 74 -5.57 -23.29 0.82
C ALA A 74 -4.61 -23.23 -0.38
N LEU A 75 -4.91 -22.41 -1.38
CA LEU A 75 -4.00 -22.15 -2.52
C LEU A 75 -2.72 -21.42 -2.06
N PHE A 76 -2.83 -20.47 -1.15
CA PHE A 76 -1.66 -19.78 -0.58
C PHE A 76 -0.77 -20.75 0.21
N LYS A 77 -1.36 -21.67 0.96
CA LYS A 77 -0.64 -22.75 1.63
C LYS A 77 0.05 -23.69 0.66
N GLU A 78 -0.64 -24.08 -0.41
CA GLU A 78 -0.06 -24.92 -1.47
C GLU A 78 1.14 -24.24 -2.14
N MET A 79 1.05 -22.92 -2.40
CA MET A 79 2.17 -22.13 -2.91
C MET A 79 3.34 -22.06 -1.91
N GLY A 80 3.09 -22.30 -0.63
CA GLY A 80 4.11 -22.34 0.42
C GLY A 80 4.32 -21.01 1.13
N LEU A 81 3.37 -20.06 1.04
CA LEU A 81 3.49 -18.76 1.70
C LEU A 81 3.81 -18.92 3.19
N LYS A 82 4.71 -18.07 3.68
CA LYS A 82 5.08 -17.96 5.10
C LYS A 82 4.32 -16.81 5.78
N CYS A 83 3.92 -15.79 5.02
CA CYS A 83 3.07 -14.72 5.51
C CYS A 83 2.08 -14.29 4.44
N LEU A 84 0.97 -13.69 4.88
CA LEU A 84 0.03 -12.99 4.03
C LEU A 84 -0.16 -11.56 4.57
N ARG A 85 0.21 -10.58 3.76
CA ARG A 85 -0.13 -9.19 4.06
C ARG A 85 -1.54 -8.90 3.56
N THR A 86 -2.37 -8.38 4.44
CA THR A 86 -3.73 -7.90 4.13
C THR A 86 -4.06 -6.65 4.94
N SER A 87 -5.27 -6.13 4.80
CA SER A 87 -5.79 -5.02 5.60
C SER A 87 -7.09 -5.40 6.30
N ILE A 88 -7.50 -4.59 7.26
CA ILE A 88 -8.81 -4.66 7.90
C ILE A 88 -9.66 -3.52 7.35
N ALA A 89 -10.81 -3.82 6.74
CA ALA A 89 -11.77 -2.81 6.34
C ALA A 89 -12.34 -2.13 7.58
N TRP A 90 -12.00 -0.86 7.81
CA TRP A 90 -12.44 -0.09 8.97
C TRP A 90 -13.97 -0.13 9.11
N THR A 91 -14.69 -0.02 7.99
CA THR A 91 -16.15 -0.04 7.94
C THR A 91 -16.79 -1.41 8.26
N ARG A 92 -16.03 -2.50 8.32
CA ARG A 92 -16.54 -3.76 8.89
C ARG A 92 -16.57 -3.71 10.42
N ILE A 93 -15.65 -2.97 11.02
CA ILE A 93 -15.52 -2.87 12.48
C ILE A 93 -16.36 -1.72 13.02
N PHE A 94 -16.33 -0.57 12.35
CA PHE A 94 -17.13 0.61 12.65
C PHE A 94 -17.76 1.11 11.35
N PRO A 95 -19.04 0.77 11.09
CA PRO A 95 -19.70 1.06 9.80
C PRO A 95 -19.69 2.52 9.38
N ASN A 96 -19.80 3.47 10.31
CA ASN A 96 -19.67 4.91 10.07
C ASN A 96 -18.30 5.46 10.50
N GLY A 97 -17.57 4.74 11.35
CA GLY A 97 -16.25 5.12 11.85
C GLY A 97 -16.25 5.85 13.20
N ASP A 98 -17.38 6.40 13.64
CA ASP A 98 -17.54 7.21 14.87
C ASP A 98 -18.38 6.52 15.95
N GLU A 99 -18.75 5.25 15.76
CA GLU A 99 -19.48 4.49 16.77
C GLU A 99 -18.61 4.20 18.01
N GLY A 100 -19.26 4.20 19.17
CA GLY A 100 -18.62 3.81 20.44
C GLY A 100 -18.49 2.30 20.65
N VAL A 101 -19.22 1.47 19.86
CA VAL A 101 -19.27 0.02 19.98
C VAL A 101 -18.98 -0.61 18.62
N PRO A 102 -18.03 -1.55 18.53
CA PRO A 102 -17.68 -2.18 17.29
C PRO A 102 -18.75 -3.17 16.81
N ASN A 103 -18.79 -3.42 15.52
CA ASN A 103 -19.58 -4.46 14.89
C ASN A 103 -18.93 -5.83 15.13
N GLU A 104 -19.54 -6.66 15.97
CA GLU A 104 -19.01 -7.98 16.33
C GLU A 104 -18.94 -8.94 15.15
N GLU A 105 -19.85 -8.83 14.15
CA GLU A 105 -19.83 -9.69 12.97
C GLU A 105 -18.61 -9.39 12.09
N GLY A 106 -18.21 -8.13 11.99
CA GLY A 106 -16.97 -7.72 11.33
C GLY A 106 -15.73 -8.22 12.05
N LEU A 107 -15.69 -8.10 13.38
CA LEU A 107 -14.61 -8.67 14.19
C LEU A 107 -14.50 -10.19 14.02
N ALA A 108 -15.63 -10.90 14.09
CA ALA A 108 -15.67 -12.35 13.92
C ALA A 108 -15.26 -12.79 12.51
N PHE A 109 -15.49 -11.97 11.48
CA PHE A 109 -15.02 -12.25 10.13
C PHE A 109 -13.48 -12.33 10.08
N TYR A 110 -12.77 -11.33 10.63
CA TYR A 110 -11.31 -11.34 10.68
C TYR A 110 -10.75 -12.38 11.65
N ASP A 111 -11.47 -12.73 12.73
CA ASP A 111 -11.10 -13.90 13.56
C ASP A 111 -10.99 -15.15 12.72
N ARG A 112 -12.00 -15.43 11.87
CA ARG A 112 -12.02 -16.62 11.01
C ARG A 112 -10.87 -16.63 9.99
N ILE A 113 -10.53 -15.45 9.42
CA ILE A 113 -9.43 -15.33 8.46
C ILE A 113 -8.10 -15.58 9.15
N PHE A 114 -7.83 -14.91 10.28
CA PHE A 114 -6.56 -15.07 10.97
C PHE A 114 -6.38 -16.47 11.56
N ASP A 115 -7.45 -17.05 12.08
CA ASP A 115 -7.42 -18.44 12.56
C ASP A 115 -7.10 -19.43 11.43
N GLU A 116 -7.69 -19.25 10.24
CA GLU A 116 -7.40 -20.08 9.07
C GLU A 116 -5.94 -19.90 8.60
N LEU A 117 -5.45 -18.67 8.51
CA LEU A 117 -4.05 -18.38 8.13
C LEU A 117 -3.08 -19.09 9.11
N ILE A 118 -3.30 -18.90 10.41
CA ILE A 118 -2.45 -19.51 11.47
C ILE A 118 -2.52 -21.03 11.40
N ALA A 119 -3.71 -21.62 11.22
CA ALA A 119 -3.88 -23.06 11.09
C ALA A 119 -3.12 -23.63 9.88
N GLN A 120 -2.96 -22.85 8.82
CA GLN A 120 -2.17 -23.20 7.64
C GLN A 120 -0.66 -22.85 7.79
N GLY A 121 -0.25 -22.27 8.93
CA GLY A 121 1.12 -21.85 9.19
C GLY A 121 1.56 -20.62 8.38
N ILE A 122 0.63 -19.73 8.07
CA ILE A 122 0.85 -18.47 7.38
C ILE A 122 0.69 -17.33 8.39
N GLU A 123 1.74 -16.53 8.59
CA GLU A 123 1.75 -15.38 9.51
C GLU A 123 0.90 -14.23 8.92
N PRO A 124 -0.11 -13.71 9.64
CA PRO A 124 -0.82 -12.52 9.22
C PRO A 124 0.06 -11.27 9.38
N VAL A 125 0.14 -10.44 8.34
CA VAL A 125 0.73 -9.10 8.36
C VAL A 125 -0.36 -8.10 8.02
N VAL A 126 -0.71 -7.20 8.93
CA VAL A 126 -1.95 -6.45 8.83
C VAL A 126 -1.71 -4.94 8.71
N THR A 127 -2.33 -4.32 7.71
CA THR A 127 -2.42 -2.87 7.56
C THR A 127 -3.75 -2.39 8.15
N LEU A 128 -3.70 -1.40 9.07
CA LEU A 128 -4.90 -0.86 9.72
C LEU A 128 -5.77 -0.09 8.71
N SER A 129 -5.18 0.83 7.94
CA SER A 129 -5.90 1.60 6.92
C SER A 129 -5.27 1.41 5.54
N HIS A 130 -6.05 0.88 4.58
CA HIS A 130 -5.62 0.67 3.21
C HIS A 130 -6.65 1.21 2.23
N PHE A 131 -6.69 2.55 2.10
CA PHE A 131 -7.57 3.27 1.17
C PHE A 131 -9.08 3.09 1.42
N GLU A 132 -9.47 2.77 2.64
CA GLU A 132 -10.84 2.41 3.02
C GLU A 132 -11.40 3.23 4.18
N MET A 133 -11.17 4.54 4.20
CA MET A 133 -11.80 5.39 5.20
C MET A 133 -13.34 5.24 5.15
N PRO A 134 -14.04 5.22 6.29
CA PRO A 134 -15.50 5.26 6.31
C PRO A 134 -16.03 6.49 5.57
N LEU A 135 -16.95 6.27 4.64
CA LEU A 135 -17.55 7.34 3.81
C LEU A 135 -18.24 8.41 4.68
N HIS A 136 -18.81 7.99 5.81
CA HIS A 136 -19.40 8.91 6.78
C HIS A 136 -18.36 9.90 7.34
N LEU A 137 -17.17 9.42 7.74
CA LEU A 137 -16.10 10.31 8.23
C LEU A 137 -15.61 11.26 7.13
N ALA A 138 -15.50 10.80 5.89
CA ALA A 138 -15.14 11.64 4.77
C ALA A 138 -16.16 12.75 4.52
N LYS A 139 -17.46 12.43 4.56
CA LYS A 139 -18.54 13.39 4.24
C LYS A 139 -18.92 14.33 5.38
N HIS A 140 -18.96 13.83 6.61
CA HIS A 140 -19.44 14.61 7.75
C HIS A 140 -18.33 15.33 8.52
N TYR A 141 -17.13 14.78 8.50
CA TYR A 141 -15.96 15.35 9.20
C TYR A 141 -14.91 15.94 8.25
N GLY A 142 -14.98 15.62 6.93
CA GLY A 142 -13.95 16.02 5.97
C GLY A 142 -12.68 15.18 6.07
N GLY A 143 -12.82 13.93 6.51
CA GLY A 143 -11.70 13.00 6.65
C GLY A 143 -10.64 13.49 7.64
N PHE A 144 -9.39 13.13 7.41
CA PHE A 144 -8.25 13.55 8.24
C PHE A 144 -7.93 15.05 8.19
N ARG A 145 -8.69 15.87 7.45
CA ARG A 145 -8.64 17.32 7.61
C ARG A 145 -9.14 17.75 9.00
N ASN A 146 -10.05 16.97 9.59
CA ASN A 146 -10.53 17.17 10.95
C ASN A 146 -9.72 16.34 11.94
N ARG A 147 -9.12 17.01 12.93
CA ARG A 147 -8.29 16.34 13.95
C ARG A 147 -9.06 15.30 14.77
N GLU A 148 -10.38 15.44 14.94
CA GLU A 148 -11.23 14.48 15.65
C GLU A 148 -11.18 13.07 15.03
N VAL A 149 -10.92 12.98 13.71
CA VAL A 149 -10.76 11.69 13.00
C VAL A 149 -9.53 10.91 13.50
N VAL A 150 -8.53 11.59 14.07
CA VAL A 150 -7.39 10.94 14.74
C VAL A 150 -7.88 10.06 15.89
N ASP A 151 -8.82 10.57 16.71
CA ASP A 151 -9.34 9.82 17.85
C ASP A 151 -10.18 8.61 17.41
N TYR A 152 -10.97 8.76 16.35
CA TYR A 152 -11.72 7.63 15.77
C TYR A 152 -10.79 6.55 15.20
N PHE A 153 -9.70 6.94 14.52
CA PHE A 153 -8.70 5.98 14.05
C PHE A 153 -8.02 5.25 15.22
N VAL A 154 -7.64 5.97 16.28
CA VAL A 154 -7.02 5.37 17.46
C VAL A 154 -7.98 4.44 18.19
N HIS A 155 -9.28 4.77 18.22
CA HIS A 155 -10.31 3.89 18.77
C HIS A 155 -10.45 2.60 17.95
N PHE A 156 -10.50 2.71 16.62
CA PHE A 156 -10.46 1.55 15.72
C PHE A 156 -9.21 0.69 15.95
N ALA A 157 -8.02 1.32 15.98
CA ALA A 157 -6.77 0.62 16.23
C ALA A 157 -6.79 -0.13 17.59
N ARG A 158 -7.32 0.49 18.66
CA ARG A 158 -7.46 -0.15 19.98
C ARG A 158 -8.26 -1.43 19.89
N VAL A 159 -9.43 -1.38 19.29
CA VAL A 159 -10.35 -2.52 19.20
C VAL A 159 -9.71 -3.68 18.45
N VAL A 160 -9.08 -3.42 17.31
CA VAL A 160 -8.45 -4.50 16.51
C VAL A 160 -7.17 -5.03 17.16
N PHE A 161 -6.37 -4.18 17.82
CA PHE A 161 -5.19 -4.62 18.56
C PHE A 161 -5.58 -5.51 19.75
N GLU A 162 -6.58 -5.12 20.55
CA GLU A 162 -7.06 -5.90 21.67
C GLU A 162 -7.65 -7.24 21.22
N ARG A 163 -8.44 -7.23 20.14
CA ARG A 163 -9.09 -8.44 19.60
C ARG A 163 -8.07 -9.44 19.06
N TYR A 164 -7.07 -8.98 18.32
CA TYR A 164 -6.17 -9.86 17.56
C TYR A 164 -4.76 -9.94 18.14
N LYS A 165 -4.54 -9.48 19.39
CA LYS A 165 -3.21 -9.41 20.04
C LYS A 165 -2.46 -10.72 20.12
N ASP A 166 -3.17 -11.85 20.10
CA ASP A 166 -2.59 -13.19 20.18
C ASP A 166 -2.52 -13.87 18.79
N LYS A 167 -2.98 -13.19 17.73
CA LYS A 167 -3.05 -13.72 16.36
C LYS A 167 -2.16 -12.96 15.37
N VAL A 168 -1.92 -11.68 15.56
CA VAL A 168 -1.19 -10.83 14.64
C VAL A 168 -0.02 -10.18 15.36
N THR A 169 1.18 -10.36 14.83
CA THR A 169 2.42 -9.75 15.36
C THR A 169 2.84 -8.52 14.56
N TYR A 170 2.71 -8.57 13.23
CA TYR A 170 3.17 -7.53 12.32
C TYR A 170 2.03 -6.63 11.86
N TRP A 171 2.18 -5.33 12.14
CA TRP A 171 1.20 -4.32 11.82
C TRP A 171 1.81 -3.18 11.02
N MET A 172 1.00 -2.51 10.21
CA MET A 172 1.30 -1.21 9.58
C MET A 172 0.12 -0.28 9.79
N THR A 173 0.38 1.02 9.98
CA THR A 173 -0.68 1.98 10.31
C THR A 173 -1.49 2.38 9.08
N PHE A 174 -0.84 2.96 8.07
CA PHE A 174 -1.46 3.41 6.82
C PHE A 174 -0.73 2.81 5.63
N ASN A 175 -1.48 2.42 4.60
CA ASN A 175 -0.89 2.01 3.33
C ASN A 175 -0.43 3.21 2.54
N GLU A 176 0.79 3.15 2.02
CA GLU A 176 1.36 4.18 1.13
C GLU A 176 1.00 5.60 1.57
N ILE A 177 1.20 5.89 2.85
CA ILE A 177 0.82 7.15 3.51
C ILE A 177 1.31 8.40 2.76
N ASN A 178 2.36 8.27 1.96
CA ASN A 178 2.96 9.35 1.19
C ASN A 178 2.37 9.53 -0.24
N ASN A 179 1.45 8.69 -0.70
CA ASN A 179 0.85 8.83 -2.03
C ASN A 179 -0.01 10.09 -2.16
N GLN A 180 -0.62 10.54 -1.07
CA GLN A 180 -1.41 11.78 -1.05
C GLN A 180 -0.58 13.04 -1.34
N MET A 181 0.76 12.96 -1.40
CA MET A 181 1.60 14.09 -1.83
C MET A 181 1.37 14.50 -3.28
N ASP A 182 0.68 13.67 -4.08
CA ASP A 182 0.22 14.02 -5.41
C ASP A 182 -1.13 14.74 -5.37
N THR A 183 -1.09 16.06 -5.27
CA THR A 183 -2.30 16.88 -5.28
C THR A 183 -2.94 17.03 -6.67
N SER A 184 -2.26 16.61 -7.74
CA SER A 184 -2.81 16.65 -9.10
C SER A 184 -3.84 15.54 -9.34
N ASN A 185 -3.80 14.48 -8.54
CA ASN A 185 -4.75 13.37 -8.61
C ASN A 185 -5.62 13.30 -7.34
N PRO A 186 -6.89 13.72 -7.41
CA PRO A 186 -7.78 13.76 -6.25
C PRO A 186 -8.07 12.39 -5.65
N ILE A 187 -7.84 11.30 -6.39
CA ILE A 187 -8.08 9.93 -5.93
C ILE A 187 -7.22 9.61 -4.70
N PHE A 188 -5.95 10.00 -4.68
CA PHE A 188 -5.07 9.67 -3.57
C PHE A 188 -5.47 10.37 -2.27
N LEU A 189 -5.76 11.66 -2.31
CA LEU A 189 -6.20 12.39 -1.12
C LEU A 189 -7.57 11.89 -0.63
N TRP A 190 -8.47 11.53 -1.56
CA TRP A 190 -9.76 10.93 -1.23
C TRP A 190 -9.62 9.57 -0.57
N THR A 191 -8.83 8.66 -1.16
CA THR A 191 -8.73 7.27 -0.69
C THR A 191 -7.86 7.12 0.55
N ASN A 192 -6.74 7.85 0.65
CA ASN A 192 -5.89 7.81 1.84
C ASN A 192 -6.58 8.47 3.04
N SER A 193 -7.19 9.63 2.84
CA SER A 193 -7.52 10.55 3.93
C SER A 193 -8.98 10.96 3.99
N GLY A 194 -9.81 10.57 3.00
CA GLY A 194 -11.22 10.95 2.93
C GLY A 194 -11.45 12.43 2.64
N VAL A 195 -10.50 13.10 1.99
CA VAL A 195 -10.54 14.54 1.76
C VAL A 195 -10.82 14.85 0.29
N ALA A 196 -11.84 15.67 0.05
CA ALA A 196 -12.11 16.28 -1.23
C ALA A 196 -11.72 17.77 -1.17
N LEU A 197 -10.91 18.22 -2.14
CA LEU A 197 -10.52 19.63 -2.26
C LEU A 197 -11.66 20.45 -2.84
N THR A 198 -11.77 21.70 -2.41
CA THR A 198 -12.68 22.71 -2.95
C THR A 198 -11.90 23.77 -3.74
N GLU A 199 -12.62 24.58 -4.51
CA GLU A 199 -12.02 25.68 -5.29
C GLU A 199 -11.30 26.75 -4.43
N ASN A 200 -11.65 26.82 -3.13
CA ASN A 200 -11.06 27.78 -2.19
C ASN A 200 -9.84 27.23 -1.45
N ASP A 201 -9.52 25.97 -1.61
CA ASP A 201 -8.41 25.33 -0.90
C ASP A 201 -7.07 25.61 -1.58
N ASN A 202 -6.04 25.81 -0.76
CA ASN A 202 -4.67 25.62 -1.22
C ASN A 202 -4.34 24.11 -1.10
N PRO A 203 -4.24 23.37 -2.21
CA PRO A 203 -4.10 21.93 -2.17
C PRO A 203 -2.90 21.45 -1.34
N GLU A 204 -1.76 22.14 -1.47
CA GLU A 204 -0.53 21.75 -0.77
C GLU A 204 -0.63 22.01 0.74
N GLU A 205 -1.24 23.11 1.17
CA GLU A 205 -1.45 23.40 2.59
C GLU A 205 -2.37 22.38 3.24
N VAL A 206 -3.51 22.07 2.58
CA VAL A 206 -4.45 21.03 3.04
C VAL A 206 -3.74 19.68 3.17
N LEU A 207 -2.92 19.33 2.20
CA LEU A 207 -2.15 18.09 2.22
C LEU A 207 -1.25 17.98 3.47
N TYR A 208 -0.52 19.07 3.81
CA TYR A 208 0.34 19.04 5.01
C TYR A 208 -0.45 19.05 6.31
N GLN A 209 -1.65 19.67 6.37
CA GLN A 209 -2.58 19.54 7.51
C GLN A 209 -3.03 18.08 7.69
N VAL A 210 -3.46 17.45 6.61
CA VAL A 210 -3.88 16.04 6.59
C VAL A 210 -2.73 15.12 6.99
N ALA A 211 -1.55 15.35 6.41
CA ALA A 211 -0.35 14.57 6.74
C ALA A 211 0.02 14.68 8.23
N ASP A 212 -0.11 15.85 8.85
CA ASP A 212 0.12 16.03 10.27
C ASP A 212 -0.81 15.16 11.12
N HIS A 213 -2.10 15.18 10.83
CA HIS A 213 -3.09 14.39 11.56
C HIS A 213 -2.88 12.88 11.38
N GLU A 214 -2.53 12.41 10.18
CA GLU A 214 -2.21 11.00 9.94
C GLU A 214 -0.92 10.56 10.62
N LEU A 215 0.11 11.42 10.66
CA LEU A 215 1.34 11.15 11.39
C LEU A 215 1.07 11.04 12.90
N LEU A 216 0.23 11.91 13.45
CA LEU A 216 -0.22 11.83 14.85
C LEU A 216 -1.03 10.56 15.11
N ALA A 217 -1.98 10.22 14.23
CA ALA A 217 -2.78 9.01 14.32
C ALA A 217 -1.89 7.76 14.30
N SER A 218 -0.90 7.73 13.39
CA SER A 218 0.09 6.66 13.31
C SER A 218 0.91 6.55 14.60
N ALA A 219 1.44 7.64 15.13
CA ALA A 219 2.24 7.64 16.35
C ALA A 219 1.44 7.19 17.58
N LEU A 220 0.19 7.65 17.71
CA LEU A 220 -0.72 7.23 18.77
C LEU A 220 -1.05 5.73 18.67
N ALA A 221 -1.30 5.23 17.46
CA ALA A 221 -1.55 3.80 17.24
C ALA A 221 -0.32 2.95 17.57
N VAL A 222 0.90 3.38 17.20
CA VAL A 222 2.14 2.68 17.55
C VAL A 222 2.30 2.60 19.07
N ARG A 223 2.18 3.73 19.77
CA ARG A 223 2.27 3.76 21.23
C ARG A 223 1.24 2.84 21.87
N LEU A 224 -0.02 2.97 21.48
CA LEU A 224 -1.13 2.14 21.95
C LEU A 224 -0.88 0.64 21.72
N GLY A 225 -0.43 0.27 20.51
CA GLY A 225 -0.13 -1.12 20.21
C GLY A 225 0.96 -1.71 21.10
N LYS A 226 2.00 -0.92 21.41
CA LYS A 226 3.06 -1.33 22.34
C LYS A 226 2.58 -1.46 23.79
N GLU A 227 1.62 -0.63 24.21
CA GLU A 227 0.97 -0.73 25.53
C GLU A 227 0.14 -2.04 25.64
N ILE A 228 -0.60 -2.38 24.55
CA ILE A 228 -1.44 -3.60 24.51
C ILE A 228 -0.58 -4.87 24.43
N ASN A 229 0.39 -4.88 23.54
CA ASN A 229 1.30 -6.02 23.38
C ASN A 229 2.71 -5.54 22.98
N PRO A 230 3.68 -5.56 23.91
CA PRO A 230 5.06 -5.11 23.64
C PRO A 230 5.78 -5.93 22.55
N LYS A 231 5.25 -7.08 22.17
CA LYS A 231 5.82 -7.93 21.11
C LYS A 231 5.40 -7.49 19.71
N PHE A 232 4.40 -6.65 19.60
CA PHE A 232 3.98 -6.12 18.29
C PHE A 232 5.15 -5.49 17.55
N LYS A 233 5.22 -5.75 16.26
CA LYS A 233 6.08 -5.06 15.31
C LYS A 233 5.20 -4.16 14.46
N ILE A 234 5.31 -2.85 14.68
CA ILE A 234 4.45 -1.87 14.00
C ILE A 234 5.31 -1.01 13.09
N GLY A 235 5.09 -1.11 11.79
CA GLY A 235 5.84 -0.43 10.76
C GLY A 235 5.09 0.75 10.13
N THR A 236 5.85 1.58 9.43
CA THR A 236 5.31 2.45 8.39
C THR A 236 5.11 1.67 7.11
N MET A 237 4.27 2.17 6.20
CA MET A 237 4.20 1.66 4.84
C MET A 237 4.15 2.83 3.85
N ILE A 238 5.15 2.91 2.99
CA ILE A 238 5.34 3.98 2.02
C ILE A 238 5.40 3.45 0.59
N SER A 239 4.92 4.25 -0.35
CA SER A 239 5.21 4.07 -1.78
C SER A 239 6.60 4.63 -2.06
N HIS A 240 7.55 3.80 -2.45
CA HIS A 240 8.86 4.29 -2.79
C HIS A 240 9.15 4.15 -4.29
N VAL A 241 9.13 5.29 -4.96
CA VAL A 241 9.52 5.46 -6.35
C VAL A 241 10.82 6.28 -6.32
N PRO A 242 11.99 5.68 -6.52
CA PRO A 242 13.24 6.45 -6.54
C PRO A 242 13.23 7.43 -7.72
N ILE A 243 13.65 8.66 -7.44
CA ILE A 243 13.66 9.75 -8.41
C ILE A 243 15.11 10.03 -8.77
N TYR A 244 15.49 9.65 -10.00
CA TYR A 244 16.85 9.85 -10.50
C TYR A 244 17.08 11.26 -11.05
N PRO A 245 18.28 11.82 -10.93
CA PRO A 245 18.67 12.94 -11.77
C PRO A 245 18.84 12.46 -13.22
N TYR A 246 18.31 13.22 -14.19
CA TYR A 246 18.46 12.90 -15.62
C TYR A 246 19.93 12.85 -16.06
N SER A 247 20.77 13.66 -15.44
CA SER A 247 22.20 13.70 -15.70
C SER A 247 23.04 14.02 -14.45
N CYS A 248 24.36 13.95 -14.57
CA CYS A 248 25.28 14.40 -13.53
C CYS A 248 25.38 15.94 -13.40
N HIS A 249 24.54 16.69 -14.09
CA HIS A 249 24.51 18.15 -13.93
C HIS A 249 24.09 18.51 -12.50
N PRO A 250 24.82 19.43 -11.80
CA PRO A 250 24.53 19.72 -10.37
C PRO A 250 23.09 20.18 -10.09
N LYS A 251 22.42 20.84 -11.04
CA LYS A 251 21.02 21.23 -10.89
C LYS A 251 20.06 20.04 -11.01
N ASP A 252 20.33 19.05 -11.90
CA ASP A 252 19.55 17.81 -11.96
C ASP A 252 19.68 17.02 -10.65
N MET A 253 20.90 16.96 -10.09
CA MET A 253 21.16 16.33 -8.79
C MET A 253 20.35 17.01 -7.67
N MET A 254 20.29 18.34 -7.65
CA MET A 254 19.51 19.09 -6.65
C MET A 254 18.02 18.94 -6.84
N GLU A 255 17.53 18.89 -8.11
CA GLU A 255 16.14 18.65 -8.43
C GLU A 255 15.68 17.27 -7.92
N ALA A 256 16.44 16.22 -8.23
CA ALA A 256 16.18 14.87 -7.73
C ALA A 256 16.22 14.81 -6.19
N GLN A 257 17.17 15.48 -5.55
CA GLN A 257 17.27 15.56 -4.09
C GLN A 257 16.04 16.23 -3.46
N ILE A 258 15.52 17.30 -4.08
CA ILE A 258 14.33 18.02 -3.60
C ILE A 258 13.09 17.15 -3.80
N ALA A 259 12.92 16.54 -4.97
CA ALA A 259 11.81 15.67 -5.30
C ALA A 259 11.74 14.44 -4.36
N ASN A 260 12.87 13.80 -4.08
CA ASN A 260 12.93 12.67 -3.15
C ASN A 260 12.52 13.05 -1.70
N ARG A 261 12.60 14.33 -1.29
CA ARG A 261 12.10 14.75 0.04
C ARG A 261 10.61 14.53 0.21
N LEU A 262 9.82 14.58 -0.86
CA LEU A 262 8.40 14.24 -0.83
C LEU A 262 8.18 12.77 -0.44
N ARG A 263 9.05 11.87 -0.91
CA ARG A 263 9.00 10.44 -0.58
C ARG A 263 9.47 10.17 0.86
N PHE A 264 10.45 10.94 1.34
CA PHE A 264 11.05 10.72 2.66
C PHE A 264 10.35 11.46 3.81
N PHE A 265 9.45 12.41 3.53
CA PHE A 265 8.83 13.22 4.58
C PHE A 265 8.14 12.37 5.65
N PHE A 266 7.24 11.47 5.24
CA PHE A 266 6.51 10.63 6.18
C PHE A 266 7.42 9.65 6.95
N PRO A 267 8.26 8.82 6.32
CA PRO A 267 9.13 7.94 7.07
C PRO A 267 10.18 8.69 7.89
N ASP A 268 10.64 9.89 7.47
CA ASP A 268 11.50 10.72 8.31
C ASP A 268 10.82 11.06 9.65
N VAL A 269 9.52 11.38 9.64
CA VAL A 269 8.77 11.69 10.87
C VAL A 269 8.46 10.43 11.65
N GLN A 270 7.95 9.38 11.00
CA GLN A 270 7.53 8.15 11.67
C GLN A 270 8.70 7.36 12.30
N VAL A 271 9.90 7.44 11.72
CA VAL A 271 11.10 6.79 12.24
C VAL A 271 11.80 7.64 13.29
N ARG A 272 11.88 8.96 13.09
CA ARG A 272 12.68 9.85 13.96
C ARG A 272 11.86 10.49 15.07
N GLY A 273 10.53 10.51 14.94
CA GLY A 273 9.63 11.12 15.91
C GLY A 273 9.65 12.66 15.90
N TYR A 274 10.07 13.28 14.80
CA TYR A 274 10.05 14.74 14.65
C TYR A 274 10.12 15.17 13.18
N TYR A 275 9.63 16.36 12.90
CA TYR A 275 9.68 16.97 11.58
C TYR A 275 11.13 17.30 11.16
N PRO A 276 11.58 16.84 9.99
CA PRO A 276 12.91 17.16 9.49
C PRO A 276 13.07 18.65 9.19
N SER A 277 14.29 19.16 9.27
CA SER A 277 14.59 20.58 9.12
C SER A 277 14.15 21.16 7.77
N TYR A 278 14.22 20.37 6.69
CA TYR A 278 13.78 20.82 5.38
C TYR A 278 12.26 21.05 5.31
N ALA A 279 11.46 20.22 6.00
CA ALA A 279 10.02 20.37 6.08
C ALA A 279 9.64 21.59 6.93
N LYS A 280 10.22 21.74 8.14
CA LYS A 280 10.01 22.93 8.99
C LYS A 280 10.34 24.23 8.24
N LYS A 281 11.44 24.26 7.49
CA LYS A 281 11.83 25.45 6.70
C LYS A 281 10.90 25.71 5.52
N MET A 282 10.40 24.64 4.87
CA MET A 282 9.47 24.76 3.75
C MET A 282 8.12 25.29 4.24
N LEU A 283 7.53 24.71 5.28
CA LEU A 283 6.26 25.15 5.87
C LEU A 283 6.34 26.62 6.32
N ALA A 284 7.39 27.00 7.05
CA ALA A 284 7.58 28.38 7.52
C ALA A 284 7.74 29.37 6.35
N ARG A 285 8.45 29.00 5.29
CA ARG A 285 8.62 29.87 4.10
C ARG A 285 7.33 30.07 3.32
N LYS A 286 6.48 29.04 3.26
CA LYS A 286 5.19 29.10 2.59
C LYS A 286 4.09 29.69 3.45
N GLY A 287 4.32 29.81 4.77
CA GLY A 287 3.33 30.32 5.73
C GLY A 287 2.18 29.34 5.98
N TYR A 288 2.40 28.03 5.78
CA TYR A 288 1.38 27.02 5.98
C TYR A 288 1.19 26.72 7.46
N ASP A 289 -0.09 26.70 7.86
CA ASP A 289 -0.52 26.25 9.18
C ASP A 289 -1.03 24.80 9.08
N VAL A 290 -0.31 23.88 9.70
CA VAL A 290 -0.67 22.45 9.71
C VAL A 290 -1.57 22.07 10.90
N GLY A 291 -1.98 23.03 11.72
CA GLY A 291 -2.84 22.78 12.89
C GLY A 291 -2.09 22.22 14.11
N TRP A 292 -0.77 22.42 14.17
CA TRP A 292 0.09 21.94 15.26
C TRP A 292 -0.38 22.40 16.63
N GLN A 293 -0.41 21.50 17.61
CA GLN A 293 -0.81 21.77 18.98
C GLN A 293 0.31 21.44 19.97
N GLU A 294 0.21 22.04 21.18
CA GLU A 294 1.12 21.71 22.27
C GLU A 294 0.99 20.23 22.65
N GLY A 295 2.12 19.53 22.69
CA GLY A 295 2.18 18.10 22.99
C GLY A 295 2.36 17.19 21.76
N ASP A 296 2.13 17.68 20.53
CA ASP A 296 2.27 16.89 19.30
C ASP A 296 3.69 16.36 19.11
N ASP A 297 4.71 17.16 19.43
CA ASP A 297 6.13 16.70 19.41
C ASP A 297 6.33 15.47 20.30
N SER A 298 5.72 15.45 21.49
CA SER A 298 5.85 14.33 22.43
C SER A 298 5.14 13.08 21.91
N ILE A 299 3.99 13.24 21.24
CA ILE A 299 3.25 12.14 20.63
C ILE A 299 4.11 11.48 19.53
N LEU A 300 4.67 12.28 18.63
CA LEU A 300 5.52 11.78 17.55
C LEU A 300 6.76 11.06 18.09
N GLN A 301 7.44 11.61 19.10
CA GLN A 301 8.63 11.02 19.71
C GLN A 301 8.35 9.66 20.37
N GLN A 302 7.18 9.48 20.96
CA GLN A 302 6.81 8.26 21.67
C GLN A 302 6.21 7.18 20.74
N GLY A 303 5.86 7.54 19.51
CA GLY A 303 5.17 6.67 18.56
C GLY A 303 6.01 6.31 17.33
N THR A 304 7.32 6.10 17.48
CA THR A 304 8.21 5.72 16.37
C THR A 304 8.04 4.24 16.00
N VAL A 305 8.19 3.95 14.70
CA VAL A 305 7.95 2.62 14.12
C VAL A 305 9.13 1.65 14.32
N ASP A 306 8.87 0.34 14.26
CA ASP A 306 9.86 -0.73 14.42
C ASP A 306 10.55 -1.12 13.12
N TYR A 307 9.91 -0.96 11.97
CA TYR A 307 10.41 -1.36 10.66
C TYR A 307 9.79 -0.49 9.56
N ILE A 308 10.35 -0.55 8.37
CA ILE A 308 9.85 0.15 7.19
C ILE A 308 9.31 -0.86 6.19
N GLY A 309 7.98 -0.90 6.05
CA GLY A 309 7.32 -1.53 4.92
C GLY A 309 7.27 -0.55 3.74
N PHE A 310 7.47 -1.06 2.53
CA PHE A 310 7.36 -0.22 1.34
C PHE A 310 6.88 -1.01 0.12
N SER A 311 6.22 -0.30 -0.79
CA SER A 311 5.94 -0.77 -2.14
C SER A 311 7.02 -0.28 -3.10
N TYR A 312 7.36 -1.13 -4.06
CA TYR A 312 8.24 -0.80 -5.16
C TYR A 312 7.67 -1.37 -6.46
N TYR A 313 7.38 -0.50 -7.41
CA TYR A 313 6.88 -0.90 -8.71
C TYR A 313 7.71 -0.36 -9.87
N MET A 314 8.33 0.82 -9.69
CA MET A 314 9.01 1.55 -10.74
C MET A 314 9.94 2.63 -10.19
N SER A 315 10.71 3.24 -11.07
CA SER A 315 11.49 4.45 -10.85
C SER A 315 11.06 5.58 -11.82
N THR A 316 11.55 6.79 -11.58
CA THR A 316 11.34 7.94 -12.47
C THR A 316 12.58 8.82 -12.50
N ALA A 317 12.62 9.81 -13.41
CA ALA A 317 13.71 10.77 -13.50
C ALA A 317 13.19 12.21 -13.57
N VAL A 318 14.02 13.17 -13.13
CA VAL A 318 13.73 14.61 -13.22
C VAL A 318 14.88 15.37 -13.84
N LYS A 319 14.56 16.47 -14.53
CA LYS A 319 15.52 17.35 -15.20
C LYS A 319 15.17 18.81 -14.93
N HIS A 320 16.13 19.59 -14.49
CA HIS A 320 15.93 20.95 -13.95
C HIS A 320 15.44 22.00 -14.96
N ASP A 321 15.59 21.77 -16.27
CA ASP A 321 15.30 22.73 -17.35
C ASP A 321 14.11 22.33 -18.24
N VAL A 322 13.27 21.43 -17.75
CA VAL A 322 12.09 20.95 -18.47
C VAL A 322 10.82 21.35 -17.72
N ASP A 323 9.93 22.03 -18.40
CA ASP A 323 8.63 22.51 -17.88
C ASP A 323 7.49 21.52 -18.21
N THR A 324 7.81 20.25 -18.40
CA THR A 324 6.81 19.23 -18.72
C THR A 324 6.76 18.17 -17.63
N THR A 325 5.60 18.03 -17.01
CA THR A 325 5.19 16.78 -16.39
C THR A 325 4.92 15.78 -17.52
N VAL A 326 5.44 14.56 -17.42
CA VAL A 326 5.00 13.47 -18.28
C VAL A 326 3.53 13.25 -18.00
N GLU A 327 2.67 13.64 -18.94
CA GLU A 327 1.22 13.46 -18.81
C GLU A 327 0.89 11.98 -18.53
N ASN A 328 0.00 11.75 -17.57
CA ASN A 328 -0.62 10.47 -17.24
C ASN A 328 0.19 9.44 -16.45
N ASN A 329 1.23 9.80 -15.76
CA ASN A 329 1.83 8.84 -14.83
C ASN A 329 1.32 9.09 -13.41
N ILE A 330 0.25 8.37 -13.02
CA ILE A 330 -0.36 8.36 -11.67
C ILE A 330 0.70 8.19 -10.56
N VAL A 331 1.84 7.61 -10.90
CA VAL A 331 2.92 7.30 -9.96
C VAL A 331 4.00 8.39 -9.87
N ASN A 332 3.99 9.37 -10.76
CA ASN A 332 4.98 10.47 -10.72
C ASN A 332 4.72 11.47 -9.58
N GLY A 333 3.60 11.32 -8.85
CA GLY A 333 3.33 12.07 -7.63
C GLY A 333 3.31 13.58 -7.84
N GLY A 334 2.72 14.07 -8.94
CA GLY A 334 2.67 15.49 -9.23
C GLY A 334 4.05 16.16 -9.40
N LEU A 335 5.08 15.38 -9.72
CA LEU A 335 6.43 15.89 -9.90
C LEU A 335 6.50 16.82 -11.12
N ASN A 336 6.74 18.08 -10.88
CA ASN A 336 7.21 18.98 -11.90
C ASN A 336 8.57 18.49 -12.42
N HIS A 337 8.86 18.72 -13.70
CA HIS A 337 10.15 18.39 -14.31
C HIS A 337 10.44 16.89 -14.47
N SER A 338 9.42 16.01 -14.35
CA SER A 338 9.62 14.57 -14.62
C SER A 338 9.91 14.34 -16.10
N VAL A 339 10.82 13.42 -16.37
CA VAL A 339 11.24 13.03 -17.72
C VAL A 339 11.32 11.51 -17.82
N GLU A 340 11.20 10.99 -19.02
CA GLU A 340 11.43 9.59 -19.31
C GLU A 340 12.91 9.23 -19.07
N ASN A 341 13.16 8.09 -18.42
CA ASN A 341 14.52 7.56 -18.27
C ASN A 341 14.89 6.77 -19.55
N PRO A 342 15.86 7.23 -20.34
CA PRO A 342 16.20 6.59 -21.63
C PRO A 342 16.88 5.23 -21.48
N HIS A 343 17.22 4.80 -20.27
CA HIS A 343 17.97 3.57 -20.01
C HIS A 343 17.08 2.42 -19.50
N ILE A 344 15.78 2.67 -19.27
CA ILE A 344 14.88 1.72 -18.63
C ILE A 344 13.67 1.46 -19.51
N ALA A 345 13.36 0.18 -19.77
CA ALA A 345 12.15 -0.21 -20.47
C ALA A 345 10.90 -0.02 -19.62
N THR A 346 9.74 0.13 -20.26
CA THR A 346 8.45 0.30 -19.59
C THR A 346 7.50 -0.85 -19.91
N SER A 347 6.57 -1.12 -18.99
CA SER A 347 5.43 -2.01 -19.18
C SER A 347 4.36 -1.37 -20.08
N ASP A 348 3.33 -2.16 -20.48
CA ASP A 348 2.17 -1.67 -21.23
C ASP A 348 1.42 -0.53 -20.55
N TRP A 349 1.53 -0.40 -19.23
CA TRP A 349 0.98 0.72 -18.43
C TRP A 349 1.98 1.87 -18.22
N GLY A 350 3.12 1.87 -18.92
CA GLY A 350 4.13 2.92 -18.86
C GLY A 350 4.98 2.92 -17.57
N TRP A 351 4.97 1.83 -16.81
CA TRP A 351 5.77 1.72 -15.58
C TRP A 351 7.17 1.21 -15.90
N ALA A 352 8.18 1.91 -15.40
CA ALA A 352 9.59 1.55 -15.58
C ALA A 352 9.88 0.18 -14.93
N ILE A 353 10.48 -0.73 -15.68
CA ILE A 353 10.92 -2.05 -15.20
C ILE A 353 12.37 -1.90 -14.74
N ASP A 354 12.57 -1.67 -13.44
CA ASP A 354 13.87 -1.26 -12.90
C ASP A 354 14.25 -2.08 -11.64
N PRO A 355 14.79 -3.28 -11.80
CA PRO A 355 15.26 -4.09 -10.67
C PRO A 355 16.45 -3.46 -9.93
N ASP A 356 17.36 -2.76 -10.63
CA ASP A 356 18.48 -2.05 -10.00
C ASP A 356 17.98 -0.91 -9.09
N GLY A 357 16.87 -0.28 -9.48
CA GLY A 357 16.17 0.71 -8.65
C GLY A 357 15.64 0.15 -7.34
N LEU A 358 15.23 -1.13 -7.32
CA LEU A 358 14.85 -1.78 -6.06
C LEU A 358 16.07 -1.96 -5.15
N ARG A 359 17.21 -2.44 -5.67
CA ARG A 359 18.45 -2.55 -4.89
C ARG A 359 18.91 -1.18 -4.38
N TYR A 360 18.86 -0.15 -5.23
CA TYR A 360 19.13 1.23 -4.84
C TYR A 360 18.20 1.70 -3.72
N THR A 361 16.89 1.47 -3.84
CA THR A 361 15.89 1.80 -2.83
C THR A 361 16.21 1.15 -1.49
N LEU A 362 16.52 -0.15 -1.48
CA LEU A 362 16.87 -0.89 -0.28
C LEU A 362 18.08 -0.28 0.43
N ASN A 363 19.13 0.04 -0.32
CA ASN A 363 20.32 0.71 0.22
C ASN A 363 19.98 2.10 0.78
N VAL A 364 19.27 2.94 0.02
CA VAL A 364 18.93 4.29 0.45
C VAL A 364 18.10 4.30 1.73
N LEU A 365 17.08 3.42 1.81
CA LEU A 365 16.23 3.34 3.00
C LEU A 365 17.01 2.80 4.20
N TYR A 366 17.81 1.76 4.00
CA TYR A 366 18.57 1.16 5.09
C TYR A 366 19.66 2.12 5.61
N ASP A 367 20.43 2.75 4.72
CA ASP A 367 21.46 3.75 5.10
C ASP A 367 20.85 4.94 5.86
N ARG A 368 19.64 5.37 5.46
CA ARG A 368 18.96 6.52 6.05
C ARG A 368 18.39 6.24 7.43
N TYR A 369 17.87 5.04 7.68
CA TYR A 369 17.06 4.75 8.86
C TYR A 369 17.64 3.67 9.78
N GLN A 370 18.45 2.76 9.27
CA GLN A 370 19.03 1.62 10.02
C GLN A 370 17.96 0.80 10.77
N LEU A 371 16.79 0.64 10.17
CA LEU A 371 15.70 -0.22 10.64
C LEU A 371 15.50 -1.38 9.68
N PRO A 372 14.98 -2.53 10.15
CA PRO A 372 14.59 -3.61 9.25
C PRO A 372 13.66 -3.12 8.14
N LEU A 373 13.87 -3.60 6.92
CA LEU A 373 13.05 -3.29 5.76
C LEU A 373 12.17 -4.48 5.40
N PHE A 374 10.97 -4.20 4.87
CA PHE A 374 10.07 -5.21 4.36
C PHE A 374 9.51 -4.75 3.00
N ILE A 375 9.80 -5.50 1.93
CA ILE A 375 9.13 -5.28 0.64
C ILE A 375 7.72 -5.86 0.76
N VAL A 376 6.75 -5.01 1.10
CA VAL A 376 5.37 -5.44 1.34
C VAL A 376 4.50 -5.40 0.10
N GLU A 377 4.99 -4.78 -0.99
CA GLU A 377 4.40 -4.84 -2.32
C GLU A 377 5.49 -4.70 -3.39
N ASN A 378 5.45 -5.61 -4.37
CA ASN A 378 6.16 -5.52 -5.63
C ASN A 378 5.40 -6.34 -6.65
N GLY A 379 5.26 -5.89 -7.89
CA GLY A 379 4.48 -6.66 -8.85
C GLY A 379 4.43 -6.04 -10.24
N PHE A 380 3.87 -6.81 -11.14
CA PHE A 380 3.76 -6.49 -12.55
C PHE A 380 2.32 -6.70 -13.03
N GLY A 381 1.64 -5.60 -13.38
CA GLY A 381 0.31 -5.66 -13.97
C GLY A 381 0.40 -5.97 -15.46
N ALA A 382 -0.29 -7.02 -15.91
CA ALA A 382 -0.31 -7.45 -17.29
C ALA A 382 -1.69 -7.99 -17.70
N VAL A 383 -1.90 -8.15 -19.00
CA VAL A 383 -3.05 -8.88 -19.55
C VAL A 383 -2.68 -10.33 -19.65
N ASP A 384 -3.41 -11.19 -18.95
CA ASP A 384 -3.22 -12.64 -19.02
C ASP A 384 -4.25 -13.26 -19.97
N GLU A 385 -3.83 -14.25 -20.72
CA GLU A 385 -4.69 -15.05 -21.62
C GLU A 385 -4.78 -16.49 -21.12
N VAL A 386 -6.00 -17.03 -21.11
CA VAL A 386 -6.24 -18.44 -20.82
C VAL A 386 -6.20 -19.22 -22.13
N VAL A 387 -5.21 -20.11 -22.28
CA VAL A 387 -5.05 -20.98 -23.46
C VAL A 387 -5.14 -22.42 -22.99
N ASP A 388 -6.13 -23.16 -23.49
CA ASP A 388 -6.38 -24.57 -23.13
C ASP A 388 -6.42 -24.81 -21.61
N GLY A 389 -6.98 -23.86 -20.84
CA GLY A 389 -7.07 -23.91 -19.38
C GLY A 389 -5.79 -23.58 -18.62
N HIS A 390 -4.76 -23.10 -19.30
CA HIS A 390 -3.46 -22.69 -18.75
C HIS A 390 -3.21 -21.21 -18.97
N ILE A 391 -2.42 -20.59 -18.07
CA ILE A 391 -1.95 -19.22 -18.20
C ILE A 391 -0.41 -19.25 -18.16
N HIS A 392 0.19 -18.94 -19.32
CA HIS A 392 1.64 -18.83 -19.49
C HIS A 392 2.06 -17.38 -19.26
N ASP A 393 2.64 -17.08 -18.10
CA ASP A 393 2.97 -15.73 -17.68
C ASP A 393 4.49 -15.56 -17.42
N ASP A 394 5.31 -16.03 -18.35
CA ASP A 394 6.78 -15.92 -18.30
C ASP A 394 7.27 -14.50 -18.08
N TYR A 395 6.59 -13.50 -18.66
CA TYR A 395 6.88 -12.08 -18.46
C TYR A 395 6.77 -11.65 -16.98
N ARG A 396 5.84 -12.25 -16.21
CA ARG A 396 5.71 -12.00 -14.76
C ARG A 396 6.83 -12.70 -14.00
N ILE A 397 7.17 -13.93 -14.40
CA ILE A 397 8.30 -14.67 -13.82
C ILE A 397 9.60 -13.89 -14.03
N GLU A 398 9.87 -13.40 -15.24
CA GLU A 398 11.07 -12.61 -15.55
C GLU A 398 11.16 -11.34 -14.70
N TYR A 399 10.04 -10.60 -14.58
CA TYR A 399 9.97 -9.40 -13.74
C TYR A 399 10.28 -9.71 -12.26
N LEU A 400 9.57 -10.69 -11.69
CA LEU A 400 9.76 -11.07 -10.28
C LEU A 400 11.16 -11.62 -10.02
N LYS A 401 11.67 -12.44 -10.92
CA LYS A 401 13.03 -13.00 -10.85
C LYS A 401 14.09 -11.90 -10.80
N ALA A 402 14.00 -10.91 -11.68
CA ALA A 402 14.95 -9.81 -11.72
C ALA A 402 14.91 -8.98 -10.41
N HIS A 403 13.71 -8.65 -9.91
CA HIS A 403 13.55 -7.88 -8.69
C HIS A 403 13.95 -8.66 -7.42
N ILE A 404 13.62 -9.95 -7.34
CA ILE A 404 14.06 -10.80 -6.23
C ILE A 404 15.59 -10.97 -6.25
N THR A 405 16.21 -11.09 -7.42
CA THR A 405 17.67 -11.12 -7.54
C THR A 405 18.28 -9.86 -6.96
N ALA A 406 17.79 -8.68 -7.33
CA ALA A 406 18.24 -7.39 -6.81
C ALA A 406 18.06 -7.26 -5.29
N ALA A 407 16.95 -7.78 -4.74
CA ALA A 407 16.70 -7.81 -3.30
C ALA A 407 17.68 -8.74 -2.56
N ILE A 408 17.98 -9.92 -3.12
CA ILE A 408 18.98 -10.86 -2.58
C ILE A 408 20.38 -10.22 -2.59
N GLU A 409 20.74 -9.51 -3.65
CA GLU A 409 22.02 -8.80 -3.73
C GLU A 409 22.16 -7.70 -2.69
N ALA A 410 21.08 -6.94 -2.43
CA ALA A 410 21.06 -5.94 -1.37
C ALA A 410 21.34 -6.55 0.02
N VAL A 411 20.85 -7.76 0.28
CA VAL A 411 21.13 -8.48 1.54
C VAL A 411 22.55 -9.04 1.57
N ASP A 412 22.93 -9.79 0.53
CA ASP A 412 24.16 -10.58 0.48
C ASP A 412 25.43 -9.71 0.29
N GLN A 413 25.33 -8.66 -0.51
CA GLN A 413 26.47 -7.81 -0.88
C GLN A 413 26.50 -6.48 -0.15
N ASP A 414 25.32 -5.87 0.07
CA ASP A 414 25.23 -4.53 0.63
C ASP A 414 24.91 -4.52 2.14
N GLY A 415 24.51 -5.68 2.71
CA GLY A 415 24.28 -5.84 4.14
C GLY A 415 22.97 -5.24 4.64
N VAL A 416 21.97 -5.11 3.76
CA VAL A 416 20.63 -4.61 4.13
C VAL A 416 19.90 -5.64 4.99
N ASP A 417 19.30 -5.19 6.10
CA ASP A 417 18.41 -6.03 6.92
C ASP A 417 17.01 -6.07 6.31
N LEU A 418 16.79 -7.02 5.40
CA LEU A 418 15.52 -7.27 4.73
C LEU A 418 14.83 -8.48 5.37
N ILE A 419 13.64 -8.28 5.97
CA ILE A 419 12.93 -9.32 6.70
C ILE A 419 11.92 -10.11 5.86
N GLY A 420 11.52 -9.62 4.68
CA GLY A 420 10.55 -10.33 3.85
C GLY A 420 10.28 -9.68 2.50
N TYR A 421 9.56 -10.44 1.66
CA TYR A 421 9.14 -10.05 0.33
C TYR A 421 7.73 -10.59 0.02
N THR A 422 6.80 -9.71 -0.35
CA THR A 422 5.43 -10.07 -0.71
C THR A 422 5.05 -9.48 -2.06
N PRO A 423 4.91 -10.31 -3.13
CA PRO A 423 4.33 -9.85 -4.37
C PRO A 423 2.93 -9.27 -4.17
N TRP A 424 2.65 -8.16 -4.86
CA TRP A 424 1.34 -7.55 -4.86
C TRP A 424 0.32 -8.34 -5.66
N GLY A 425 -0.85 -8.53 -5.08
CA GLY A 425 -1.92 -9.27 -5.74
C GLY A 425 -1.56 -10.73 -5.94
N ILE A 426 -1.18 -11.47 -4.88
CA ILE A 426 -0.80 -12.88 -4.98
C ILE A 426 -1.86 -13.74 -5.71
N ILE A 427 -3.09 -13.33 -5.67
CA ILE A 427 -4.23 -13.75 -6.49
C ILE A 427 -4.75 -12.53 -7.25
N ASP A 428 -5.32 -12.67 -8.44
CA ASP A 428 -5.88 -11.55 -9.18
C ASP A 428 -6.93 -10.79 -8.38
N ILE A 429 -6.84 -9.48 -8.38
CA ILE A 429 -7.70 -8.55 -7.64
C ILE A 429 -8.12 -7.40 -8.54
N VAL A 430 -9.13 -6.64 -8.11
CA VAL A 430 -9.50 -5.39 -8.76
C VAL A 430 -8.34 -4.40 -8.68
N SER A 431 -7.86 -3.90 -9.81
CA SER A 431 -6.79 -2.90 -9.85
C SER A 431 -7.25 -1.60 -9.18
N PHE A 432 -6.46 -1.09 -8.23
CA PHE A 432 -6.81 0.13 -7.49
C PHE A 432 -6.97 1.34 -8.41
N THR A 433 -5.97 1.59 -9.27
CA THR A 433 -5.93 2.81 -10.08
C THR A 433 -6.96 2.85 -11.20
N THR A 434 -7.27 1.71 -11.80
CA THR A 434 -8.15 1.64 -12.97
C THR A 434 -9.51 0.99 -12.67
N GLY A 435 -9.66 0.28 -11.55
CA GLY A 435 -10.86 -0.48 -11.26
C GLY A 435 -11.09 -1.69 -12.18
N GLU A 436 -10.03 -2.14 -12.87
CA GLU A 436 -10.09 -3.23 -13.83
C GLU A 436 -9.66 -4.57 -13.23
N MET A 437 -10.28 -5.65 -13.65
CA MET A 437 -9.77 -7.01 -13.47
C MET A 437 -8.74 -7.39 -14.54
N LYS A 438 -8.80 -6.78 -15.72
CA LYS A 438 -7.92 -7.05 -16.86
C LYS A 438 -6.44 -6.75 -16.56
N LYS A 439 -6.15 -5.76 -15.70
CA LYS A 439 -4.81 -5.46 -15.22
C LYS A 439 -4.45 -6.41 -14.09
N ARG A 440 -3.94 -7.58 -14.46
CA ARG A 440 -3.72 -8.70 -13.55
C ARG A 440 -2.31 -8.68 -12.95
N TYR A 441 -2.24 -8.88 -11.64
CA TYR A 441 -0.98 -8.95 -10.89
C TYR A 441 -0.72 -10.36 -10.36
N GLY A 442 -1.78 -11.15 -10.19
CA GLY A 442 -1.77 -12.40 -9.44
C GLY A 442 -0.94 -13.52 -10.06
N LEU A 443 -0.50 -14.43 -9.21
CA LEU A 443 0.04 -15.74 -9.56
C LEU A 443 -1.06 -16.79 -9.64
N ILE A 444 -2.26 -16.41 -9.19
CA ILE A 444 -3.50 -17.17 -9.32
C ILE A 444 -4.48 -16.31 -10.11
N TYR A 445 -4.95 -16.81 -11.22
CA TYR A 445 -5.96 -16.19 -12.05
C TYR A 445 -7.34 -16.34 -11.43
N VAL A 446 -8.15 -15.29 -11.51
CA VAL A 446 -9.58 -15.32 -11.17
C VAL A 446 -10.39 -15.08 -12.42
N ASP A 447 -11.27 -16.00 -12.75
CA ASP A 447 -12.15 -15.89 -13.92
C ASP A 447 -13.22 -14.82 -13.67
N ARG A 448 -12.84 -13.58 -13.90
CA ARG A 448 -13.67 -12.38 -13.83
C ARG A 448 -13.16 -11.33 -14.80
N ASP A 449 -14.09 -10.70 -15.55
CA ASP A 449 -13.77 -9.59 -16.44
C ASP A 449 -14.00 -8.22 -15.80
N ASN A 450 -13.82 -7.15 -16.58
CA ASN A 450 -13.98 -5.76 -16.12
C ASN A 450 -15.44 -5.38 -15.84
N ASP A 451 -16.41 -6.12 -16.38
CA ASP A 451 -17.85 -5.90 -16.23
C ASP A 451 -18.46 -6.77 -15.12
N GLY A 452 -17.63 -7.57 -14.45
CA GLY A 452 -18.02 -8.44 -13.35
C GLY A 452 -18.51 -9.81 -13.79
N HIS A 453 -18.40 -10.17 -15.08
CA HIS A 453 -18.77 -11.48 -15.57
C HIS A 453 -17.64 -12.50 -15.38
N GLY A 454 -17.99 -13.77 -15.26
CA GLY A 454 -17.10 -14.91 -15.10
C GLY A 454 -17.61 -15.88 -14.05
N THR A 455 -16.90 -16.97 -13.87
CA THR A 455 -17.25 -18.05 -12.94
C THR A 455 -16.67 -17.85 -11.55
N MET A 456 -15.76 -16.91 -11.38
CA MET A 456 -14.92 -16.76 -10.18
C MET A 456 -14.04 -17.99 -9.89
N GLU A 457 -13.80 -18.86 -10.86
CA GLU A 457 -12.85 -19.96 -10.69
C GLU A 457 -11.41 -19.44 -10.52
N ARG A 458 -10.61 -20.21 -9.76
CA ARG A 458 -9.18 -19.93 -9.52
C ARG A 458 -8.33 -20.88 -10.35
N LEU A 459 -7.48 -20.32 -11.22
CA LEU A 459 -6.53 -21.11 -12.01
C LEU A 459 -5.10 -20.73 -11.61
N LYS A 460 -4.25 -21.72 -11.41
CA LYS A 460 -2.83 -21.51 -11.11
C LYS A 460 -2.10 -21.14 -12.41
N LYS A 461 -1.35 -20.02 -12.39
CA LYS A 461 -0.50 -19.59 -13.50
C LYS A 461 0.85 -20.29 -13.44
N ASP A 462 1.67 -20.20 -14.46
CA ASP A 462 3.03 -20.75 -14.44
C ASP A 462 3.87 -20.09 -13.33
N SER A 463 3.67 -18.80 -13.07
CA SER A 463 4.28 -18.07 -11.96
C SER A 463 3.94 -18.62 -10.58
N PHE A 464 2.78 -19.29 -10.39
CA PHE A 464 2.44 -19.96 -9.14
C PHE A 464 3.46 -21.05 -8.81
N TYR A 465 3.75 -21.93 -9.75
CA TYR A 465 4.67 -23.05 -9.55
C TYR A 465 6.12 -22.58 -9.45
N TRP A 466 6.47 -21.55 -10.19
CA TRP A 466 7.79 -20.93 -10.11
C TRP A 466 8.00 -20.31 -8.71
N TYR A 467 7.06 -19.53 -8.21
CA TYR A 467 7.19 -18.87 -6.89
C TYR A 467 7.17 -19.89 -5.74
N GLN A 468 6.42 -20.99 -5.88
CA GLN A 468 6.48 -22.12 -4.96
C GLN A 468 7.94 -22.68 -4.83
N GLN A 469 8.66 -22.80 -5.94
CA GLN A 469 10.07 -23.24 -5.93
C GLN A 469 10.98 -22.19 -5.29
N VAL A 470 10.77 -20.92 -5.55
CA VAL A 470 11.50 -19.82 -4.92
C VAL A 470 11.38 -19.90 -3.41
N ILE A 471 10.15 -20.00 -2.89
CA ILE A 471 9.88 -20.11 -1.46
C ILE A 471 10.52 -21.36 -0.85
N ALA A 472 10.33 -22.52 -1.48
CA ALA A 472 10.86 -23.79 -1.00
C ALA A 472 12.39 -23.82 -0.93
N SER A 473 13.06 -23.09 -1.82
CA SER A 473 14.52 -22.97 -1.84
C SER A 473 15.07 -21.78 -1.06
N ASN A 474 14.22 -20.99 -0.40
CA ASN A 474 14.59 -19.71 0.23
C ASN A 474 15.36 -18.77 -0.71
N GLY A 475 14.91 -18.69 -1.99
CA GLY A 475 15.49 -17.83 -3.01
C GLY A 475 16.73 -18.38 -3.73
N ASP A 476 17.17 -19.60 -3.43
CA ASP A 476 18.34 -20.20 -4.10
C ASP A 476 18.03 -20.64 -5.56
N LYS A 477 16.75 -20.87 -5.87
CA LYS A 477 16.27 -21.24 -7.21
C LYS A 477 15.30 -20.17 -7.71
N LEU A 478 15.77 -19.33 -8.64
CA LEU A 478 14.99 -18.31 -9.32
C LEU A 478 14.75 -18.67 -10.78
#